data_67a7866ed3dcd3cf3c5c37fcf71fb21b
#
_entry.id   67a7866ed3dcd3cf3c5c37fcf71fb21b
#
_cell.length_a   1.000
_cell.length_b   1.000
_cell.length_c   1.000
_cell.angle_alpha   90.00
_cell.angle_beta   90.00
_cell.angle_gamma   90.00
#
_symmetry.space_group_name_H-M   'P 1'
#
loop_
_entity.id
_entity.type
_entity.pdbx_description
1 polymer ?
#
loop_
_entity_poly.entity_id
_entity_poly.type
_entity_poly.pdbx_seq_one_letter_code
_entity_poly.pdbx_strand_id
1 'polypeptide(L)'
;KAVFRGEEAFFLPCLFLNSSDAIAPGREIWGCPKKIADITVTQHGSELTSTAVRAGVEFMQLNTRCMAPATEDEVPPLFPMYLLKVIPKSGANEPAIKQLCENGVPYDVKIHKFFKGPGVVSYRPTVCGDFWRLQPKEFLGAFYQVLDYTHGHGKVVYDYLAEG
;
A
#
# COMPACT_ATOMS: atom_id res chain seq x y z
N LYS A 1 8.60 7.30 -3.26
CA LYS A 1 8.60 8.49 -2.40
C LYS A 1 7.86 9.64 -3.10
N ALA A 2 7.28 10.54 -2.33
CA ALA A 2 6.66 11.79 -2.75
C ALA A 2 7.18 12.92 -1.85
N VAL A 3 7.00 14.16 -2.30
CA VAL A 3 7.34 15.35 -1.50
C VAL A 3 6.09 16.21 -1.39
N PHE A 4 5.75 16.63 -0.17
CA PHE A 4 4.68 17.57 0.10
C PHE A 4 5.17 18.67 1.05
N ARG A 5 5.12 19.94 0.60
CA ARG A 5 5.62 21.13 1.35
C ARG A 5 7.07 20.98 1.85
N GLY A 6 7.93 20.32 1.05
CA GLY A 6 9.33 20.10 1.38
C GLY A 6 9.63 18.87 2.23
N GLU A 7 8.61 18.18 2.72
CA GLU A 7 8.76 16.94 3.49
C GLU A 7 8.65 15.70 2.60
N GLU A 8 9.61 14.78 2.74
CA GLU A 8 9.56 13.49 2.05
C GLU A 8 8.60 12.53 2.76
N ALA A 9 7.81 11.82 1.97
CA ALA A 9 6.88 10.82 2.45
C ALA A 9 6.72 9.68 1.44
N PHE A 10 6.09 8.60 1.85
CA PHE A 10 5.56 7.60 0.95
C PHE A 10 4.14 8.01 0.52
N PHE A 11 3.81 7.81 -0.73
CA PHE A 11 2.45 7.97 -1.23
C PHE A 11 1.91 6.61 -1.64
N LEU A 12 0.73 6.24 -1.15
CA LEU A 12 0.06 4.99 -1.47
C LEU A 12 -1.02 5.23 -2.54
N PRO A 13 -0.73 4.94 -3.82
CA PRO A 13 -1.67 5.20 -4.92
C PRO A 13 -2.80 4.17 -5.01
N CYS A 14 -2.59 2.97 -4.51
CA CYS A 14 -3.58 1.88 -4.49
C CYS A 14 -3.24 0.85 -3.41
N LEU A 15 -4.28 0.18 -2.92
CA LEU A 15 -4.17 -0.91 -1.95
C LEU A 15 -5.16 -2.00 -2.34
N PHE A 16 -4.66 -3.20 -2.59
CA PHE A 16 -5.50 -4.35 -2.93
C PHE A 16 -5.64 -5.28 -1.73
N LEU A 17 -6.82 -5.85 -1.57
CA LEU A 17 -7.14 -6.80 -0.50
C LEU A 17 -8.20 -7.79 -0.97
N ASN A 18 -8.23 -8.96 -0.33
CA ASN A 18 -9.20 -10.02 -0.60
C ASN A 18 -10.38 -10.07 0.38
N SER A 19 -10.48 -9.08 1.31
CA SER A 19 -11.62 -8.92 2.21
C SER A 19 -12.40 -7.66 1.87
N SER A 20 -13.73 -7.77 1.75
CA SER A 20 -14.63 -6.64 1.52
C SER A 20 -14.81 -5.76 2.75
N ASP A 21 -14.72 -6.34 3.95
CA ASP A 21 -15.07 -5.68 5.22
C ASP A 21 -14.22 -4.47 5.54
N ALA A 22 -12.95 -4.52 5.11
CA ALA A 22 -12.01 -3.44 5.34
C ALA A 22 -12.03 -2.33 4.27
N ILE A 23 -12.89 -2.42 3.24
CA ILE A 23 -12.91 -1.44 2.13
C ILE A 23 -13.53 -0.13 2.59
N ALA A 24 -14.79 -0.16 3.01
CA ALA A 24 -15.52 1.05 3.38
C ALA A 24 -14.80 1.83 4.50
N PRO A 25 -14.53 1.24 5.68
CA PRO A 25 -13.83 1.98 6.73
C PRO A 25 -12.45 2.48 6.29
N GLY A 26 -11.70 1.70 5.54
CA GLY A 26 -10.40 2.14 5.07
C GLY A 26 -10.47 3.33 4.11
N ARG A 27 -11.44 3.38 3.23
CA ARG A 27 -11.63 4.49 2.28
C ARG A 27 -12.24 5.72 2.95
N GLU A 28 -13.23 5.52 3.81
CA GLU A 28 -14.02 6.60 4.39
C GLU A 28 -13.30 7.25 5.59
N ILE A 29 -12.61 6.46 6.42
CA ILE A 29 -11.91 6.97 7.60
C ILE A 29 -10.50 7.46 7.22
N TRP A 30 -9.67 6.57 6.66
CA TRP A 30 -8.25 6.88 6.40
C TRP A 30 -7.95 7.41 5.00
N GLY A 31 -8.87 7.27 4.04
CA GLY A 31 -8.62 7.63 2.65
C GLY A 31 -7.78 6.62 1.87
N CYS A 32 -7.63 5.40 2.38
CA CYS A 32 -6.89 4.35 1.69
C CYS A 32 -7.56 4.00 0.36
N PRO A 33 -6.86 4.03 -0.78
CA PRO A 33 -7.46 3.76 -2.10
C PRO A 33 -7.66 2.25 -2.31
N LYS A 34 -8.48 1.63 -1.45
CA LYS A 34 -8.70 0.19 -1.39
C LYS A 34 -9.56 -0.32 -2.54
N LYS A 35 -9.13 -1.46 -3.10
CA LYS A 35 -9.84 -2.21 -4.15
C LYS A 35 -9.77 -3.69 -3.86
N ILE A 36 -10.83 -4.45 -4.19
CA ILE A 36 -10.82 -5.92 -4.13
C ILE A 36 -9.94 -6.50 -5.22
N ALA A 37 -9.19 -7.52 -4.88
CA ALA A 37 -8.51 -8.43 -5.80
C ALA A 37 -8.40 -9.81 -5.14
N ASP A 38 -8.29 -10.85 -5.94
CA ASP A 38 -7.95 -12.18 -5.47
C ASP A 38 -6.44 -12.23 -5.26
N ILE A 39 -6.02 -12.29 -4.01
CA ILE A 39 -4.60 -12.27 -3.62
C ILE A 39 -4.23 -13.64 -3.09
N THR A 40 -3.16 -14.21 -3.64
CA THR A 40 -2.57 -15.45 -3.14
C THR A 40 -1.12 -15.22 -2.75
N VAL A 41 -0.68 -15.93 -1.72
CA VAL A 41 0.72 -16.00 -1.30
C VAL A 41 1.08 -17.46 -1.15
N THR A 42 2.05 -17.92 -1.93
CA THR A 42 2.57 -19.28 -1.88
C THR A 42 4.03 -19.28 -1.47
N GLN A 43 4.42 -20.25 -0.65
CA GLN A 43 5.80 -20.42 -0.21
C GLN A 43 6.30 -21.81 -0.57
N HIS A 44 7.45 -21.87 -1.22
CA HIS A 44 8.19 -23.08 -1.52
C HIS A 44 9.64 -22.94 -1.01
N GLY A 45 9.93 -23.54 0.13
CA GLY A 45 11.22 -23.34 0.79
C GLY A 45 11.45 -21.88 1.15
N SER A 46 12.51 -21.28 0.58
CA SER A 46 12.84 -19.87 0.75
C SER A 46 12.17 -18.93 -0.26
N GLU A 47 11.47 -19.46 -1.23
CA GLU A 47 10.83 -18.66 -2.30
C GLU A 47 9.37 -18.37 -1.96
N LEU A 48 9.00 -17.09 -2.04
CA LEU A 48 7.62 -16.62 -1.93
C LEU A 48 7.17 -16.02 -3.25
N THR A 49 5.99 -16.43 -3.68
CA THR A 49 5.29 -15.82 -4.82
C THR A 49 3.96 -15.27 -4.33
N SER A 50 3.74 -13.99 -4.56
CA SER A 50 2.45 -13.34 -4.31
C SER A 50 1.86 -12.88 -5.62
N THR A 51 0.57 -13.18 -5.85
CA THR A 51 -0.16 -12.76 -7.04
C THR A 51 -1.40 -11.98 -6.68
N ALA A 52 -1.78 -11.04 -7.53
CA ALA A 52 -3.04 -10.33 -7.44
C ALA A 52 -3.79 -10.40 -8.76
N VAL A 53 -5.02 -10.92 -8.70
CA VAL A 53 -5.92 -11.13 -9.85
C VAL A 53 -7.15 -10.25 -9.68
N ARG A 54 -7.56 -9.57 -10.75
CA ARG A 54 -8.80 -8.81 -10.77
C ARG A 54 -9.45 -8.89 -12.16
N ALA A 55 -10.75 -9.13 -12.19
CA ALA A 55 -11.50 -9.34 -13.44
C ALA A 55 -10.84 -10.39 -14.37
N GLY A 56 -10.36 -11.49 -13.79
CA GLY A 56 -9.71 -12.57 -14.51
C GLY A 56 -8.28 -12.28 -15.01
N VAL A 57 -7.72 -11.11 -14.71
CA VAL A 57 -6.37 -10.74 -15.12
C VAL A 57 -5.45 -10.75 -13.90
N GLU A 58 -4.38 -11.53 -13.93
CA GLU A 58 -3.26 -11.40 -13.01
C GLU A 58 -2.48 -10.16 -13.40
N PHE A 59 -2.65 -9.10 -12.61
CA PHE A 59 -2.10 -7.78 -12.93
C PHE A 59 -0.83 -7.44 -12.15
N MET A 60 -0.55 -8.18 -11.09
CA MET A 60 0.66 -8.00 -10.28
C MET A 60 1.15 -9.36 -9.77
N GLN A 61 2.45 -9.55 -9.85
CA GLN A 61 3.15 -10.68 -9.26
C GLN A 61 4.41 -10.19 -8.56
N LEU A 62 4.62 -10.62 -7.32
CA LEU A 62 5.84 -10.44 -6.56
C LEU A 62 6.52 -11.79 -6.37
N ASN A 63 7.82 -11.84 -6.64
CA ASN A 63 8.64 -13.00 -6.33
C ASN A 63 9.78 -12.54 -5.41
N THR A 64 9.95 -13.24 -4.31
CA THR A 64 10.95 -12.92 -3.29
C THR A 64 11.64 -14.21 -2.85
N ARG A 65 12.96 -14.16 -2.73
CA ARG A 65 13.74 -15.25 -2.15
C ARG A 65 14.30 -14.82 -0.81
N CYS A 66 13.77 -15.37 0.27
CA CYS A 66 14.18 -15.09 1.64
C CYS A 66 15.49 -15.79 1.95
N MET A 67 16.63 -15.10 1.84
CA MET A 67 17.96 -15.70 1.94
C MET A 67 18.58 -15.55 3.32
N ALA A 68 18.25 -14.49 4.05
CA ALA A 68 18.83 -14.20 5.36
C ALA A 68 17.81 -13.58 6.30
N PRO A 69 17.97 -13.74 7.63
CA PRO A 69 17.25 -12.92 8.60
C PRO A 69 17.50 -11.43 8.33
N ALA A 70 16.51 -10.60 8.63
CA ALA A 70 16.61 -9.15 8.53
C ALA A 70 16.38 -8.50 9.90
N THR A 71 16.84 -7.27 10.05
CA THR A 71 16.62 -6.42 11.22
C THR A 71 15.79 -5.20 10.83
N GLU A 72 15.18 -4.54 11.81
CA GLU A 72 14.26 -3.41 11.54
C GLU A 72 14.95 -2.22 10.89
N ASP A 73 16.21 -1.97 11.22
CA ASP A 73 17.02 -0.89 10.67
C ASP A 73 17.39 -1.07 9.17
N GLU A 74 17.22 -2.28 8.65
CA GLU A 74 17.46 -2.58 7.24
C GLU A 74 16.26 -2.27 6.34
N VAL A 75 15.07 -2.07 6.93
CA VAL A 75 13.86 -1.74 6.16
C VAL A 75 13.79 -0.25 5.93
N PRO A 76 13.60 0.20 4.68
CA PRO A 76 13.33 1.61 4.44
C PRO A 76 12.12 2.07 5.25
N PRO A 77 12.18 3.24 5.92
CA PRO A 77 11.04 3.74 6.67
C PRO A 77 9.84 3.93 5.74
N LEU A 78 8.71 3.35 6.10
CA LEU A 78 7.46 3.45 5.32
C LEU A 78 6.59 4.64 5.75
N PHE A 79 7.00 5.37 6.78
CA PHE A 79 6.26 6.50 7.33
C PHE A 79 7.12 7.77 7.32
N PRO A 80 6.51 8.96 7.18
CA PRO A 80 5.07 9.16 6.99
C PRO A 80 4.57 8.60 5.65
N MET A 81 3.33 8.07 5.64
CA MET A 81 2.67 7.55 4.45
C MET A 81 1.44 8.40 4.16
N TYR A 82 1.38 8.98 2.98
CA TYR A 82 0.29 9.85 2.54
C TYR A 82 -0.71 9.14 1.65
N LEU A 83 -1.97 9.49 1.84
CA LEU A 83 -3.14 8.97 1.16
C LEU A 83 -3.97 10.15 0.66
N LEU A 84 -4.47 10.06 -0.57
CA LEU A 84 -5.41 11.06 -1.08
C LEU A 84 -6.85 10.56 -0.86
N LYS A 85 -7.53 11.14 0.12
CA LYS A 85 -8.93 10.88 0.42
C LYS A 85 -9.81 11.73 -0.46
N VAL A 86 -10.61 11.08 -1.30
CA VAL A 86 -11.60 11.75 -2.16
C VAL A 86 -12.94 11.06 -2.00
N ILE A 87 -13.94 11.79 -1.51
CA ILE A 87 -15.32 11.32 -1.39
C ILE A 87 -16.18 12.25 -2.25
N PRO A 88 -16.87 11.73 -3.28
CA PRO A 88 -17.71 12.55 -4.15
C PRO A 88 -18.99 13.01 -3.43
N LYS A 89 -19.54 14.14 -3.87
CA LYS A 89 -20.89 14.56 -3.49
C LYS A 89 -21.92 13.66 -4.16
N SER A 90 -23.02 13.39 -3.46
CA SER A 90 -24.18 12.73 -4.09
C SER A 90 -24.78 13.66 -5.14
N GLY A 91 -24.99 13.14 -6.35
CA GLY A 91 -25.63 13.88 -7.44
C GLY A 91 -24.75 14.94 -8.14
N ALA A 92 -23.45 14.98 -7.88
CA ALA A 92 -22.53 15.91 -8.55
C ALA A 92 -21.17 15.25 -8.82
N ASN A 93 -20.45 15.76 -9.85
CA ASN A 93 -19.10 15.31 -10.18
C ASN A 93 -18.01 16.04 -9.36
N GLU A 94 -18.39 16.63 -8.24
CA GLU A 94 -17.50 17.35 -7.34
C GLU A 94 -17.21 16.53 -6.08
N PRO A 95 -16.05 16.68 -5.46
CA PRO A 95 -15.78 16.05 -4.18
C PRO A 95 -16.53 16.77 -3.04
N ALA A 96 -17.10 15.99 -2.12
CA ALA A 96 -17.53 16.46 -0.80
C ALA A 96 -16.33 16.54 0.17
N ILE A 97 -15.34 15.64 -0.02
CA ILE A 97 -14.10 15.62 0.74
C ILE A 97 -12.95 15.43 -0.25
N LYS A 98 -11.90 16.27 -0.13
CA LYS A 98 -10.65 16.10 -0.86
C LYS A 98 -9.49 16.48 0.05
N GLN A 99 -8.88 15.50 0.67
CA GLN A 99 -7.90 15.68 1.74
C GLN A 99 -6.65 14.84 1.49
N LEU A 100 -5.48 15.40 1.75
CA LEU A 100 -4.26 14.64 1.97
C LEU A 100 -4.25 14.17 3.42
N CYS A 101 -4.24 12.88 3.63
CA CYS A 101 -4.22 12.26 4.95
C CYS A 101 -2.87 11.57 5.17
N GLU A 102 -2.33 11.66 6.37
CA GLU A 102 -1.25 10.80 6.81
C GLU A 102 -1.85 9.53 7.41
N ASN A 103 -1.38 8.37 6.97
CA ASN A 103 -1.81 7.09 7.53
C ASN A 103 -1.29 6.94 8.96
N GLY A 104 -2.07 6.30 9.83
CA GLY A 104 -1.66 6.07 11.21
C GLY A 104 -0.41 5.20 11.33
N VAL A 105 0.53 5.62 12.15
CA VAL A 105 1.74 4.85 12.44
C VAL A 105 1.35 3.63 13.27
N PRO A 106 1.79 2.42 12.90
CA PRO A 106 1.60 1.23 13.72
C PRO A 106 2.29 1.36 15.08
N TYR A 107 1.68 0.84 16.13
CA TYR A 107 2.26 0.72 17.46
C TYR A 107 1.98 -0.66 18.06
N ASP A 108 2.61 -1.01 19.18
CA ASP A 108 2.60 -2.35 19.78
C ASP A 108 3.03 -3.43 18.78
N VAL A 109 4.05 -3.13 17.99
CA VAL A 109 4.52 -4.01 16.92
C VAL A 109 5.25 -5.21 17.52
N LYS A 110 4.81 -6.42 17.14
CA LYS A 110 5.46 -7.67 17.50
C LYS A 110 5.83 -8.44 16.24
N ILE A 111 7.11 -8.54 15.96
CA ILE A 111 7.62 -9.26 14.80
C ILE A 111 7.82 -10.73 15.13
N HIS A 112 7.20 -11.61 14.35
CA HIS A 112 7.30 -13.06 14.47
C HIS A 112 8.31 -13.67 13.50
N LYS A 113 8.38 -13.10 12.27
CA LYS A 113 9.31 -13.52 11.23
C LYS A 113 9.78 -12.30 10.46
N PHE A 114 11.07 -12.26 10.16
CA PHE A 114 11.63 -11.20 9.36
C PHE A 114 12.83 -11.71 8.55
N PHE A 115 12.69 -11.69 7.23
CA PHE A 115 13.69 -12.14 6.28
C PHE A 115 13.87 -11.14 5.17
N LYS A 116 15.04 -11.16 4.54
CA LYS A 116 15.40 -10.34 3.39
C LYS A 116 16.02 -11.17 2.28
N GLY A 117 15.99 -10.62 1.08
CA GLY A 117 16.64 -11.21 -0.08
C GLY A 117 16.31 -10.47 -1.37
N PRO A 118 16.74 -11.00 -2.50
CA PRO A 118 16.36 -10.44 -3.79
C PRO A 118 14.86 -10.63 -4.03
N GLY A 119 14.26 -9.67 -4.72
CA GLY A 119 12.87 -9.77 -5.13
C GLY A 119 12.59 -8.90 -6.33
N VAL A 120 11.55 -9.26 -7.05
CA VAL A 120 11.07 -8.53 -8.21
C VAL A 120 9.57 -8.40 -8.16
N VAL A 121 9.05 -7.31 -8.71
CA VAL A 121 7.63 -7.13 -8.96
C VAL A 121 7.39 -6.94 -10.45
N SER A 122 6.39 -7.61 -10.98
CA SER A 122 5.93 -7.42 -12.34
C SER A 122 4.49 -6.95 -12.36
N TYR A 123 4.18 -6.06 -13.30
CA TYR A 123 2.84 -5.53 -13.52
C TYR A 123 2.40 -5.83 -14.94
N ARG A 124 1.11 -6.14 -15.11
CA ARG A 124 0.45 -6.28 -16.41
C ARG A 124 -0.63 -5.20 -16.56
N PRO A 125 -0.86 -4.71 -17.78
CA PRO A 125 -1.96 -3.80 -18.07
C PRO A 125 -3.30 -4.39 -17.64
N THR A 126 -4.13 -3.56 -17.03
CA THR A 126 -5.47 -3.93 -16.59
C THR A 126 -6.41 -2.73 -16.75
N VAL A 127 -7.67 -3.01 -17.06
CA VAL A 127 -8.73 -1.99 -17.10
C VAL A 127 -9.12 -1.49 -15.71
N CYS A 128 -8.64 -2.15 -14.65
CA CYS A 128 -8.99 -1.82 -13.27
C CYS A 128 -8.15 -0.67 -12.67
N GLY A 129 -7.21 -0.11 -13.41
CA GLY A 129 -6.38 1.03 -12.99
C GLY A 129 -5.04 1.09 -13.72
N ASP A 130 -4.46 2.27 -13.73
CA ASP A 130 -3.22 2.59 -14.47
C ASP A 130 -1.93 2.40 -13.65
N PHE A 131 -2.01 1.79 -12.46
CA PHE A 131 -0.84 1.62 -11.57
C PHE A 131 0.29 0.81 -12.21
N TRP A 132 0.00 -0.03 -13.21
CA TRP A 132 0.99 -0.77 -13.99
C TRP A 132 1.96 0.13 -14.76
N ARG A 133 1.62 1.41 -14.95
CA ARG A 133 2.50 2.42 -15.55
C ARG A 133 3.60 2.88 -14.59
N LEU A 134 3.43 2.61 -13.28
CA LEU A 134 4.42 2.91 -12.24
C LEU A 134 5.48 1.80 -12.18
N GLN A 135 6.20 1.61 -13.27
CA GLN A 135 7.25 0.59 -13.33
C GLN A 135 8.41 0.95 -12.39
N PRO A 136 8.92 -0.03 -11.61
CA PRO A 136 10.11 0.18 -10.80
C PRO A 136 11.29 0.60 -11.66
N LYS A 137 12.06 1.58 -11.21
CA LYS A 137 13.33 1.95 -11.86
C LYS A 137 14.47 1.05 -11.41
N GLU A 138 14.40 0.58 -10.17
CA GLU A 138 15.40 -0.24 -9.54
C GLU A 138 14.75 -1.13 -8.47
N PHE A 139 15.28 -2.34 -8.30
CA PHE A 139 14.92 -3.25 -7.21
C PHE A 139 16.03 -3.21 -6.16
N LEU A 140 15.76 -2.60 -5.02
CA LEU A 140 16.73 -2.45 -3.93
C LEU A 140 16.81 -3.70 -3.04
N GLY A 141 15.78 -4.54 -3.07
CA GLY A 141 15.64 -5.75 -2.27
C GLY A 141 14.19 -6.06 -1.97
N ALA A 142 13.97 -7.14 -1.25
CA ALA A 142 12.66 -7.54 -0.78
C ALA A 142 12.74 -8.02 0.67
N PHE A 143 11.66 -7.78 1.38
CA PHE A 143 11.50 -8.17 2.78
C PHE A 143 10.23 -9.00 2.96
N TYR A 144 10.31 -10.01 3.82
CA TYR A 144 9.18 -10.80 4.27
C TYR A 144 9.04 -10.66 5.78
N GLN A 145 7.91 -10.12 6.20
CA GLN A 145 7.58 -9.92 7.62
C GLN A 145 6.28 -10.62 7.98
N VAL A 146 6.25 -11.24 9.15
CA VAL A 146 5.04 -11.66 9.84
C VAL A 146 5.01 -10.94 11.17
N LEU A 147 4.02 -10.11 11.39
CA LEU A 147 3.94 -9.25 12.56
C LEU A 147 2.48 -9.01 12.99
N ASP A 148 2.32 -8.75 14.29
CA ASP A 148 1.11 -8.19 14.86
C ASP A 148 1.36 -6.71 15.16
N TYR A 149 0.35 -5.87 15.05
CA TYR A 149 0.42 -4.46 15.40
C TYR A 149 -0.97 -3.87 15.62
N THR A 150 -1.02 -2.77 16.36
CA THR A 150 -2.20 -1.93 16.45
C THR A 150 -2.07 -0.78 15.42
N HIS A 151 -3.09 -0.61 14.58
CA HIS A 151 -3.10 0.47 13.59
C HIS A 151 -3.45 1.80 14.27
N GLY A 152 -2.56 2.78 14.13
CA GLY A 152 -2.79 4.12 14.66
C GLY A 152 -3.87 4.91 13.91
N HIS A 153 -4.38 5.94 14.53
CA HIS A 153 -5.24 6.91 13.85
C HIS A 153 -4.41 7.75 12.87
N GLY A 154 -4.99 8.00 11.70
CA GLY A 154 -4.44 8.96 10.74
C GLY A 154 -4.82 10.41 11.11
N LYS A 155 -4.23 11.37 10.41
CA LYS A 155 -4.55 12.79 10.52
C LYS A 155 -4.70 13.43 9.14
N VAL A 156 -5.51 14.49 9.05
CA VAL A 156 -5.57 15.33 7.86
C VAL A 156 -4.34 16.24 7.86
N VAL A 157 -3.55 16.16 6.77
CA VAL A 157 -2.34 16.98 6.58
C VAL A 157 -2.70 18.24 5.79
N TYR A 158 -3.64 18.12 4.83
CA TYR A 158 -4.09 19.21 3.99
C TYR A 158 -5.51 18.99 3.51
N ASP A 159 -6.34 20.04 3.52
CA ASP A 159 -7.70 20.01 2.99
C ASP A 159 -7.80 20.90 1.75
N TYR A 160 -7.93 20.27 0.58
CA TYR A 160 -7.99 20.97 -0.72
C TYR A 160 -9.28 21.78 -0.92
N LEU A 161 -10.30 21.57 -0.08
CA LEU A 161 -11.58 22.30 -0.20
C LEU A 161 -11.69 23.44 0.83
N ALA A 162 -10.88 23.44 1.88
CA ALA A 162 -10.88 24.48 2.91
C ALA A 162 -9.89 25.60 2.61
N GLU A 163 -8.83 25.33 1.82
CA GLU A 163 -7.75 26.27 1.51
C GLU A 163 -7.76 26.76 0.06
N GLY A 164 -8.89 26.55 -0.65
CA GLY A 164 -9.10 26.93 -2.04
C GLY A 164 -9.93 28.21 -2.20
#